data_604134124cc2737470a946efdd891763
#
_entry.id   604134124cc2737470a946efdd891763
#
_cell.length_a   1.000
_cell.length_b   1.000
_cell.length_c   1.000
_cell.angle_alpha   90.00
_cell.angle_beta   90.00
_cell.angle_gamma   90.00
#
_symmetry.space_group_name_H-M   'P 1'
#
loop_
_entity.id
_entity.type
_entity.pdbx_description
1 polymer ?
#
loop_
_entity_poly.entity_id
_entity_poly.type
_entity_poly.pdbx_seq_one_letter_code
_entity_poly.pdbx_strand_id
1 'polypeptide(L)'
;MSENHIRPWRNIYRRKSRQINVGSVPIGGDAPIAVQTMTNTLTTDTKSTIKQVVAAADAGADIVRVSVPDAESSKALKEIVKESPVPIVADIHFHYKRGIEAAEAGAACLRINPGNIGSEDRVKEVIRAAKDHNCSIRIGVNAGSLEKNLLEKYG
;
A
#
# COMPACT_ATOMS: atom_id res chain seq x y z
N MET A 1 13.24 -3.84 38.74
CA MET A 1 12.16 -2.92 38.29
C MET A 1 10.89 -3.74 38.28
N SER A 2 9.92 -3.37 39.09
CA SER A 2 8.73 -4.17 39.36
C SER A 2 7.79 -4.19 38.14
N GLU A 3 7.43 -5.38 37.70
CA GLU A 3 6.47 -5.65 36.61
C GLU A 3 5.02 -5.19 36.89
N ASN A 4 4.81 -4.43 37.98
CA ASN A 4 3.49 -4.14 38.54
C ASN A 4 2.71 -3.00 37.86
N HIS A 5 3.20 -2.44 36.72
CA HIS A 5 2.50 -1.36 36.03
C HIS A 5 1.81 -1.75 34.71
N ILE A 6 1.94 -3.01 34.29
CA ILE A 6 1.29 -3.47 33.07
C ILE A 6 -0.07 -4.05 33.45
N ARG A 7 -1.14 -3.34 33.10
CA ARG A 7 -2.50 -3.87 33.28
C ARG A 7 -2.65 -5.15 32.47
N PRO A 8 -3.13 -6.28 33.05
CA PRO A 8 -3.19 -7.59 32.37
C PRO A 8 -3.89 -7.57 31.00
N TRP A 9 -4.88 -6.70 30.80
CA TRP A 9 -5.60 -6.54 29.53
C TRP A 9 -4.81 -5.77 28.46
N ARG A 10 -3.63 -5.24 28.76
CA ARG A 10 -2.72 -4.63 27.78
C ARG A 10 -1.66 -5.60 27.27
N ASN A 11 -1.52 -6.77 27.85
CA ASN A 11 -0.69 -7.84 27.31
C ASN A 11 -1.41 -8.51 26.14
N ILE A 12 -1.37 -7.85 24.99
CA ILE A 12 -1.89 -8.40 23.75
C ILE A 12 -0.84 -9.37 23.20
N TYR A 13 -1.16 -10.69 23.25
CA TYR A 13 -0.35 -11.67 22.55
C TYR A 13 -0.43 -11.41 21.04
N ARG A 14 0.69 -11.03 20.44
CA ARG A 14 0.78 -10.77 19.01
C ARG A 14 1.45 -11.94 18.31
N ARG A 15 0.79 -12.44 17.25
CA ARG A 15 1.40 -13.43 16.37
C ARG A 15 2.65 -12.85 15.70
N LYS A 16 3.75 -13.59 15.69
CA LYS A 16 4.92 -13.20 14.89
C LYS A 16 4.54 -13.14 13.41
N SER A 17 4.72 -12.01 12.80
CA SER A 17 4.53 -11.82 11.36
C SER A 17 5.86 -11.98 10.62
N ARG A 18 5.78 -12.37 9.34
CA ARG A 18 6.94 -12.34 8.46
C ARG A 18 7.27 -10.89 8.11
N GLN A 19 8.54 -10.52 8.17
CA GLN A 19 9.00 -9.23 7.67
C GLN A 19 8.99 -9.21 6.14
N ILE A 20 8.50 -8.12 5.57
CA ILE A 20 8.57 -7.78 4.14
C ILE A 20 9.14 -6.37 3.99
N ASN A 21 9.42 -5.95 2.78
CA ASN A 21 9.87 -4.59 2.51
C ASN A 21 8.88 -3.85 1.59
N VAL A 22 8.68 -2.57 1.87
CA VAL A 22 8.03 -1.60 0.98
C VAL A 22 9.14 -0.66 0.51
N GLY A 23 9.74 -0.94 -0.64
CA GLY A 23 10.98 -0.30 -1.04
C GLY A 23 12.08 -0.54 -0.01
N SER A 24 12.63 0.52 0.57
CA SER A 24 13.65 0.47 1.62
C SER A 24 13.09 0.28 3.04
N VAL A 25 11.78 0.37 3.24
CA VAL A 25 11.15 0.35 4.56
C VAL A 25 10.72 -1.07 4.95
N PRO A 26 11.27 -1.66 6.03
CA PRO A 26 10.86 -2.97 6.52
C PRO A 26 9.52 -2.88 7.25
N ILE A 27 8.63 -3.86 7.00
CA ILE A 27 7.29 -3.95 7.60
C ILE A 27 7.07 -5.33 8.19
N GLY A 28 6.61 -5.40 9.42
CA GLY A 28 6.35 -6.66 10.13
C GLY A 28 7.59 -7.25 10.79
N GLY A 29 7.49 -8.47 11.34
CA GLY A 29 8.54 -9.06 12.16
C GLY A 29 8.84 -8.19 13.38
N ASP A 30 10.13 -7.93 13.60
CA ASP A 30 10.64 -7.06 14.66
C ASP A 30 11.04 -5.66 14.14
N ALA A 31 10.59 -5.30 12.91
CA ALA A 31 10.83 -3.98 12.34
C ALA A 31 10.14 -2.87 13.16
N PRO A 32 10.72 -1.67 13.20
CA PRO A 32 10.07 -0.50 13.79
C PRO A 32 8.70 -0.23 13.15
N ILE A 33 7.84 0.48 13.86
CA ILE A 33 6.55 0.92 13.31
C ILE A 33 6.83 1.97 12.24
N ALA A 34 6.41 1.70 11.01
CA ALA A 34 6.50 2.64 9.91
C ALA A 34 5.31 3.61 9.91
N VAL A 35 5.60 4.89 9.72
CA VAL A 35 4.60 5.96 9.61
C VAL A 35 4.21 6.14 8.16
N GLN A 36 2.93 5.95 7.85
CA GLN A 36 2.40 6.16 6.51
C GLN A 36 1.31 7.24 6.50
N THR A 37 1.36 8.12 5.50
CA THR A 37 0.29 9.06 5.19
C THR A 37 -0.19 8.89 3.74
N MET A 38 -1.15 9.70 3.32
CA MET A 38 -1.70 9.67 1.96
C MET A 38 -1.86 11.09 1.42
N THR A 39 -1.58 11.30 0.15
CA THR A 39 -1.86 12.55 -0.53
C THR A 39 -3.37 12.76 -0.73
N ASN A 40 -3.78 14.01 -0.78
CA ASN A 40 -5.16 14.40 -1.06
C ASN A 40 -5.29 15.27 -2.34
N THR A 41 -4.21 15.38 -3.11
CA THR A 41 -4.18 16.01 -4.41
C THR A 41 -4.71 15.08 -5.51
N LEU A 42 -5.14 15.64 -6.62
CA LEU A 42 -5.33 14.86 -7.84
C LEU A 42 -3.96 14.35 -8.32
N THR A 43 -3.82 13.05 -8.51
CA THR A 43 -2.54 12.44 -8.91
C THR A 43 -2.05 12.94 -10.26
N THR A 44 -2.96 13.31 -11.15
CA THR A 44 -2.67 13.96 -12.44
C THR A 44 -2.04 15.36 -12.30
N ASP A 45 -2.28 16.04 -11.16
CA ASP A 45 -1.49 17.22 -10.78
C ASP A 45 -0.18 16.76 -10.10
N THR A 46 0.73 16.31 -10.95
CA THR A 46 2.02 15.74 -10.54
C THR A 46 2.82 16.68 -9.63
N LYS A 47 2.83 17.98 -9.95
CA LYS A 47 3.61 18.97 -9.17
C LYS A 47 3.07 19.13 -7.75
N SER A 48 1.76 19.28 -7.60
CA SER A 48 1.13 19.41 -6.28
C SER A 48 1.27 18.11 -5.49
N THR A 49 1.17 16.96 -6.15
CA THR A 49 1.34 15.65 -5.51
C THR A 49 2.77 15.44 -5.02
N ILE A 50 3.79 15.74 -5.83
CA ILE A 50 5.19 15.67 -5.42
C ILE A 50 5.45 16.60 -4.23
N LYS A 51 4.95 17.84 -4.27
CA LYS A 51 5.10 18.78 -3.15
C LYS A 51 4.51 18.22 -1.85
N GLN A 52 3.35 17.56 -1.91
CA GLN A 52 2.74 16.91 -0.74
C GLN A 52 3.57 15.71 -0.26
N VAL A 53 4.09 14.90 -1.17
CA VAL A 53 4.95 13.75 -0.84
C VAL A 53 6.21 14.22 -0.11
N VAL A 54 6.89 15.24 -0.62
CA VAL A 54 8.09 15.82 0.00
C VAL A 54 7.75 16.39 1.39
N ALA A 55 6.68 17.17 1.50
CA ALA A 55 6.27 17.73 2.78
C ALA A 55 5.90 16.64 3.81
N ALA A 56 5.30 15.53 3.37
CA ALA A 56 5.01 14.40 4.24
C ALA A 56 6.30 13.70 4.71
N ALA A 57 7.27 13.51 3.84
CA ALA A 57 8.57 12.95 4.19
C ALA A 57 9.32 13.83 5.17
N ASP A 58 9.36 15.15 4.94
CA ASP A 58 9.98 16.13 5.84
C ASP A 58 9.32 16.14 7.23
N ALA A 59 8.01 15.84 7.28
CA ALA A 59 7.26 15.69 8.53
C ALA A 59 7.47 14.33 9.22
N GLY A 60 8.27 13.43 8.66
CA GLY A 60 8.62 12.13 9.25
C GLY A 60 7.80 10.94 8.75
N ALA A 61 7.12 11.04 7.61
CA ALA A 61 6.50 9.88 6.99
C ALA A 61 7.58 8.98 6.35
N ASP A 62 7.54 7.69 6.68
CA ASP A 62 8.42 6.67 6.07
C ASP A 62 7.91 6.22 4.70
N ILE A 63 6.61 6.30 4.48
CA ILE A 63 5.91 5.83 3.29
C ILE A 63 4.78 6.81 2.95
N VAL A 64 4.57 7.08 1.66
CA VAL A 64 3.42 7.88 1.20
C VAL A 64 2.56 7.07 0.22
N ARG A 65 1.25 7.11 0.43
CA ARG A 65 0.27 6.47 -0.44
C ARG A 65 -0.35 7.49 -1.40
N VAL A 66 -0.43 7.11 -2.67
CA VAL A 66 -0.96 7.94 -3.76
C VAL A 66 -2.08 7.18 -4.47
N SER A 67 -3.20 7.83 -4.72
CA SER A 67 -4.35 7.23 -5.42
C SER A 67 -4.06 7.07 -6.91
N VAL A 68 -4.42 5.91 -7.49
CA VAL A 68 -4.26 5.64 -8.94
C VAL A 68 -5.58 5.12 -9.51
N PRO A 69 -6.57 6.00 -9.69
CA PRO A 69 -7.91 5.61 -10.15
C PRO A 69 -7.98 5.31 -11.65
N ASP A 70 -7.12 5.93 -12.46
CA ASP A 70 -7.20 5.92 -13.93
C ASP A 70 -5.83 5.83 -14.61
N ALA A 71 -5.83 5.78 -15.95
CA ALA A 71 -4.63 5.65 -16.77
C ALA A 71 -3.73 6.90 -16.73
N GLU A 72 -4.32 8.07 -16.58
CA GLU A 72 -3.56 9.32 -16.52
C GLU A 72 -2.80 9.42 -15.20
N SER A 73 -3.45 9.01 -14.11
CA SER A 73 -2.81 8.88 -12.80
C SER A 73 -1.66 7.85 -12.81
N SER A 74 -1.82 6.73 -13.54
CA SER A 74 -0.74 5.75 -13.71
C SER A 74 0.48 6.35 -14.44
N LYS A 75 0.25 7.18 -15.45
CA LYS A 75 1.34 7.86 -16.17
C LYS A 75 2.05 8.88 -15.28
N ALA A 76 1.29 9.68 -14.54
CA ALA A 76 1.81 10.66 -13.59
C ALA A 76 2.64 10.01 -12.47
N LEU A 77 2.27 8.79 -12.07
CA LEU A 77 2.93 8.07 -10.98
C LEU A 77 4.42 7.88 -11.23
N LYS A 78 4.85 7.68 -12.47
CA LYS A 78 6.26 7.48 -12.81
C LYS A 78 7.14 8.67 -12.40
N GLU A 79 6.67 9.90 -12.62
CA GLU A 79 7.36 11.11 -12.20
C GLU A 79 7.30 11.29 -10.68
N ILE A 80 6.14 11.01 -10.08
CA ILE A 80 5.95 11.09 -8.63
C ILE A 80 6.90 10.13 -7.90
N VAL A 81 7.03 8.89 -8.38
CA VAL A 81 7.95 7.90 -7.80
C VAL A 81 9.39 8.34 -7.93
N LYS A 82 9.78 8.87 -9.11
CA LYS A 82 11.14 9.33 -9.37
C LYS A 82 11.58 10.48 -8.45
N GLU A 83 10.68 11.42 -8.19
CA GLU A 83 10.97 12.61 -7.37
C GLU A 83 10.68 12.41 -5.87
N SER A 84 10.12 11.25 -5.49
CA SER A 84 9.78 10.95 -4.10
C SER A 84 11.01 10.60 -3.27
N PRO A 85 11.22 11.24 -2.09
CA PRO A 85 12.29 10.86 -1.17
C PRO A 85 11.97 9.59 -0.35
N VAL A 86 10.73 9.10 -0.41
CA VAL A 86 10.24 7.93 0.35
C VAL A 86 9.51 6.96 -0.56
N PRO A 87 9.41 5.66 -0.22
CA PRO A 87 8.65 4.68 -0.99
C PRO A 87 7.19 5.10 -1.21
N ILE A 88 6.70 4.91 -2.44
CA ILE A 88 5.31 5.19 -2.80
C ILE A 88 4.49 3.90 -2.81
N VAL A 89 3.33 3.95 -2.14
CA VAL A 89 2.26 2.95 -2.24
C VAL A 89 1.23 3.43 -3.25
N ALA A 90 1.03 2.71 -4.34
CA ALA A 90 -0.03 2.97 -5.30
C ALA A 90 -1.35 2.35 -4.84
N ASP A 91 -2.36 3.18 -4.65
CA ASP A 91 -3.70 2.76 -4.23
C ASP A 91 -4.59 2.49 -5.45
N ILE A 92 -4.77 1.22 -5.77
CA ILE A 92 -5.52 0.75 -6.93
C ILE A 92 -6.95 0.46 -6.54
N HIS A 93 -7.92 1.17 -7.14
CA HIS A 93 -9.32 1.07 -6.75
C HIS A 93 -10.08 -0.05 -7.49
N PHE A 94 -10.18 0.00 -8.82
CA PHE A 94 -11.08 -0.87 -9.57
C PHE A 94 -10.46 -1.57 -10.78
N HIS A 95 -9.35 -1.10 -11.30
CA HIS A 95 -8.84 -1.56 -12.58
C HIS A 95 -7.48 -2.25 -12.44
N TYR A 96 -7.44 -3.57 -12.65
CA TYR A 96 -6.22 -4.36 -12.50
C TYR A 96 -5.03 -3.86 -13.33
N LYS A 97 -5.27 -3.30 -14.53
CA LYS A 97 -4.22 -2.71 -15.39
C LYS A 97 -3.50 -1.55 -14.70
N ARG A 98 -4.20 -0.78 -13.86
CA ARG A 98 -3.55 0.30 -13.08
C ARG A 98 -2.53 -0.27 -12.11
N GLY A 99 -2.80 -1.47 -11.55
CA GLY A 99 -1.84 -2.18 -10.71
C GLY A 99 -0.57 -2.58 -11.46
N ILE A 100 -0.72 -3.10 -12.67
CA ILE A 100 0.41 -3.47 -13.54
C ILE A 100 1.23 -2.23 -13.88
N GLU A 101 0.59 -1.19 -14.39
CA GLU A 101 1.23 0.07 -14.75
C GLU A 101 1.92 0.77 -13.57
N ALA A 102 1.33 0.68 -12.37
CA ALA A 102 1.92 1.24 -11.17
C ALA A 102 3.19 0.48 -10.73
N ALA A 103 3.21 -0.86 -10.87
CA ALA A 103 4.41 -1.65 -10.62
C ALA A 103 5.51 -1.29 -11.63
N GLU A 104 5.18 -1.19 -12.92
CA GLU A 104 6.08 -0.76 -13.99
C GLU A 104 6.61 0.67 -13.79
N ALA A 105 5.80 1.55 -13.19
CA ALA A 105 6.19 2.91 -12.84
C ALA A 105 7.15 2.98 -11.64
N GLY A 106 7.39 1.86 -10.95
CA GLY A 106 8.31 1.77 -9.82
C GLY A 106 7.68 1.98 -8.45
N ALA A 107 6.35 1.83 -8.32
CA ALA A 107 5.71 1.84 -7.01
C ALA A 107 6.30 0.74 -6.11
N ALA A 108 6.60 1.06 -4.87
CA ALA A 108 7.18 0.12 -3.91
C ALA A 108 6.16 -0.88 -3.35
N CYS A 109 4.88 -0.53 -3.39
CA CYS A 109 3.78 -1.38 -2.95
C CYS A 109 2.51 -1.04 -3.73
N LEU A 110 1.74 -2.07 -4.07
CA LEU A 110 0.37 -1.92 -4.58
C LEU A 110 -0.63 -2.18 -3.45
N ARG A 111 -1.49 -1.24 -3.15
CA ARG A 111 -2.66 -1.51 -2.33
C ARG A 111 -3.82 -1.89 -3.25
N ILE A 112 -4.30 -3.09 -3.12
CA ILE A 112 -5.40 -3.63 -3.90
C ILE A 112 -6.53 -4.13 -3.01
N ASN A 113 -7.74 -4.12 -3.56
CA ASN A 113 -8.87 -4.85 -3.02
C ASN A 113 -9.26 -5.94 -4.03
N PRO A 114 -8.96 -7.22 -3.75
CA PRO A 114 -9.22 -8.31 -4.69
C PRO A 114 -10.67 -8.36 -5.16
N GLY A 115 -11.64 -8.07 -4.29
CA GLY A 115 -13.06 -8.02 -4.64
C GLY A 115 -13.43 -6.93 -5.66
N ASN A 116 -12.61 -5.89 -5.82
CA ASN A 116 -12.84 -4.79 -6.75
C ASN A 116 -12.04 -4.92 -8.06
N ILE A 117 -10.98 -5.72 -8.08
CA ILE A 117 -10.07 -5.84 -9.24
C ILE A 117 -10.66 -6.74 -10.32
N GLY A 118 -11.49 -7.70 -9.93
CA GLY A 118 -12.20 -8.61 -10.84
C GLY A 118 -11.80 -10.07 -10.67
N SER A 119 -11.68 -10.80 -11.78
CA SER A 119 -11.45 -12.25 -11.74
C SER A 119 -10.09 -12.63 -11.13
N GLU A 120 -10.00 -13.87 -10.66
CA GLU A 120 -8.76 -14.46 -10.13
C GLU A 120 -7.57 -14.33 -11.11
N ASP A 121 -7.81 -14.46 -12.41
CA ASP A 121 -6.76 -14.33 -13.41
C ASP A 121 -6.20 -12.91 -13.48
N ARG A 122 -7.05 -11.89 -13.36
CA ARG A 122 -6.60 -10.49 -13.27
C ARG A 122 -5.77 -10.22 -12.01
N VAL A 123 -6.15 -10.83 -10.90
CA VAL A 123 -5.36 -10.77 -9.66
C VAL A 123 -3.98 -11.42 -9.88
N LYS A 124 -3.92 -12.58 -10.57
CA LYS A 124 -2.66 -13.26 -10.91
C LYS A 124 -1.76 -12.39 -11.80
N GLU A 125 -2.33 -11.66 -12.77
CA GLU A 125 -1.57 -10.73 -13.60
C GLU A 125 -0.93 -9.62 -12.76
N VAL A 126 -1.67 -9.00 -11.83
CA VAL A 126 -1.14 -7.99 -10.92
C VAL A 126 -0.03 -8.57 -10.03
N ILE A 127 -0.22 -9.78 -9.50
CA ILE A 127 0.81 -10.44 -8.68
C ILE A 127 2.08 -10.71 -9.48
N ARG A 128 1.95 -11.11 -10.74
CA ARG A 128 3.10 -11.33 -11.63
C ARG A 128 3.86 -10.03 -11.85
N ALA A 129 3.16 -8.96 -12.25
CA ALA A 129 3.78 -7.65 -12.45
C ALA A 129 4.47 -7.14 -11.16
N ALA A 130 3.84 -7.31 -10.00
CA ALA A 130 4.43 -6.91 -8.73
C ALA A 130 5.73 -7.70 -8.43
N LYS A 131 5.77 -9.00 -8.73
CA LYS A 131 6.99 -9.82 -8.58
C LYS A 131 8.10 -9.39 -9.54
N ASP A 132 7.76 -9.15 -10.79
CA ASP A 132 8.73 -8.77 -11.83
C ASP A 132 9.39 -7.42 -11.53
N HIS A 133 8.69 -6.54 -10.80
CA HIS A 133 9.17 -5.20 -10.42
C HIS A 133 9.54 -5.05 -8.94
N ASN A 134 9.71 -6.15 -8.19
CA ASN A 134 10.03 -6.15 -6.75
C ASN A 134 9.09 -5.27 -5.91
N CYS A 135 7.83 -5.22 -6.30
CA CYS A 135 6.78 -4.45 -5.65
C CYS A 135 6.04 -5.33 -4.65
N SER A 136 5.88 -4.90 -3.42
CA SER A 136 5.07 -5.61 -2.43
C SER A 136 3.58 -5.38 -2.67
N ILE A 137 2.72 -6.23 -2.08
CA ILE A 137 1.27 -6.11 -2.20
C ILE A 137 0.64 -5.97 -0.82
N ARG A 138 -0.25 -4.97 -0.68
CA ARG A 138 -1.12 -4.79 0.46
C ARG A 138 -2.55 -5.11 0.06
N ILE A 139 -3.15 -6.08 0.72
CA ILE A 139 -4.57 -6.41 0.55
C ILE A 139 -5.38 -5.57 1.53
N GLY A 140 -6.25 -4.70 0.98
CA GLY A 140 -7.19 -3.88 1.74
C GLY A 140 -8.62 -4.27 1.41
N VAL A 141 -9.34 -4.84 2.37
CA VAL A 141 -10.73 -5.28 2.21
C VAL A 141 -11.63 -4.47 3.13
N ASN A 142 -12.79 -4.06 2.63
CA ASN A 142 -13.86 -3.45 3.41
C ASN A 142 -15.03 -4.43 3.50
N ALA A 143 -15.85 -4.32 4.55
CA ALA A 143 -17.02 -5.18 4.74
C ALA A 143 -17.95 -5.23 3.50
N GLY A 144 -18.16 -4.08 2.84
CA GLY A 144 -18.99 -3.98 1.63
C GLY A 144 -18.39 -4.54 0.35
N SER A 145 -17.11 -4.89 0.35
CA SER A 145 -16.39 -5.45 -0.82
C SER A 145 -15.89 -6.88 -0.61
N LEU A 146 -16.23 -7.48 0.53
CA LEU A 146 -15.92 -8.88 0.80
C LEU A 146 -16.76 -9.79 -0.09
N GLU A 147 -16.15 -10.80 -0.69
CA GLU A 147 -16.84 -11.75 -1.54
C GLU A 147 -17.91 -12.52 -0.73
N LYS A 148 -19.10 -12.70 -1.33
CA LYS A 148 -20.26 -13.29 -0.65
C LYS A 148 -19.97 -14.67 -0.07
N ASN A 149 -19.24 -15.52 -0.80
CA ASN A 149 -18.84 -16.84 -0.33
C ASN A 149 -17.93 -16.80 0.91
N LEU A 150 -17.08 -15.77 1.03
CA LEU A 150 -16.24 -15.57 2.21
C LEU A 150 -17.06 -15.03 3.38
N LEU A 151 -17.99 -14.12 3.09
CA LEU A 151 -18.91 -13.58 4.10
C LEU A 151 -19.81 -14.69 4.67
N GLU A 152 -20.35 -15.59 3.83
CA GLU A 152 -21.17 -16.73 4.25
C GLU A 152 -20.36 -17.74 5.08
N LYS A 153 -19.08 -17.93 4.79
CA LYS A 153 -18.24 -18.92 5.47
C LYS A 153 -17.69 -18.44 6.81
N TYR A 154 -17.41 -17.15 6.94
CA TYR A 154 -16.68 -16.61 8.10
C TYR A 154 -17.46 -15.57 8.91
N GLY A 155 -18.65 -15.21 8.48
CA GLY A 155 -19.60 -14.35 9.19
C GLY A 155 -19.34 -12.89 8.99
#